data_c64cc9a8697d789cba370273ae0e2138
#
_entry.id   c64cc9a8697d789cba370273ae0e2138
#
_cell.length_a   1.000
_cell.length_b   1.000
_cell.length_c   1.000
_cell.angle_alpha   90.00
_cell.angle_beta   90.00
_cell.angle_gamma   90.00
#
_symmetry.space_group_name_H-M   'P 1'
#
loop_
_entity.id
_entity.type
_entity.pdbx_description
1 polymer ?
#
loop_
_entity_poly.entity_id
_entity_poly.type
_entity_poly.pdbx_seq_one_letter_code
_entity_poly.pdbx_strand_id
1 'polypeptide(L)'
;KIEEAFMLRSMSFDKPFASVKKIFIVSANNLTLDAQNVLLKMFEDPAQDTHFFLVVPDVNSLLKTLVSRFYFISARQDLAKDEENAEMFIRMNIAKRIDFLKELLQETEETDEGGNEIVVLDSARLKALRLLNALEFNLSKRSIDKQKNLNFFQQFFKVRKYLRMPGSSAKMLMESVALVIPEKI
;
A
#
# COMPACT_ATOMS: atom_id res chain seq x y z
N LYS A 1 0.26 -10.49 11.93
CA LYS A 1 0.18 -11.98 11.83
C LYS A 1 -1.16 -12.45 12.41
N ILE A 2 -1.48 -13.76 12.28
CA ILE A 2 -2.76 -14.32 12.78
C ILE A 2 -2.87 -14.22 14.30
N GLU A 3 -1.77 -14.39 15.02
CA GLU A 3 -1.67 -14.31 16.49
C GLU A 3 -2.07 -12.92 17.00
N GLU A 4 -1.61 -11.87 16.34
CA GLU A 4 -1.97 -10.48 16.66
C GLU A 4 -3.47 -10.22 16.43
N ALA A 5 -4.07 -10.87 15.42
CA ALA A 5 -5.49 -10.79 15.17
C ALA A 5 -6.31 -11.47 16.29
N PHE A 6 -5.86 -12.60 16.79
CA PHE A 6 -6.49 -13.26 17.95
C PHE A 6 -6.34 -12.41 19.22
N MET A 7 -5.17 -11.82 19.44
CA MET A 7 -4.92 -10.92 20.57
C MET A 7 -5.85 -9.70 20.53
N LEU A 8 -5.96 -9.02 19.37
CA LEU A 8 -6.87 -7.90 19.19
C LEU A 8 -8.32 -8.30 19.47
N ARG A 9 -8.72 -9.47 18.98
CA ARG A 9 -10.06 -10.01 19.21
C ARG A 9 -10.32 -10.24 20.69
N SER A 10 -9.38 -10.84 21.45
CA SER A 10 -9.54 -11.04 22.89
C SER A 10 -9.70 -9.72 23.63
N MET A 11 -8.84 -8.73 23.33
CA MET A 11 -8.91 -7.39 23.94
C MET A 11 -10.23 -6.65 23.65
N SER A 12 -10.87 -6.92 22.51
CA SER A 12 -12.13 -6.26 22.16
C SER A 12 -13.30 -6.72 23.03
N PHE A 13 -13.26 -7.94 23.56
CA PHE A 13 -14.30 -8.50 24.44
C PHE A 13 -14.14 -8.13 25.92
N ASP A 14 -12.97 -7.60 26.32
CA ASP A 14 -12.79 -7.17 27.71
C ASP A 14 -13.75 -6.04 28.05
N LYS A 15 -14.42 -6.13 29.20
CA LYS A 15 -15.32 -5.08 29.65
C LYS A 15 -14.55 -3.79 29.93
N PRO A 16 -15.03 -2.62 29.47
CA PRO A 16 -14.40 -1.35 29.82
C PRO A 16 -14.47 -1.13 31.34
N PHE A 17 -13.41 -0.58 31.93
CA PHE A 17 -13.31 -0.29 33.37
C PHE A 17 -14.29 0.78 33.86
N ALA A 18 -14.97 1.50 32.97
CA ALA A 18 -16.01 2.47 33.24
C ALA A 18 -16.86 2.65 31.98
N SER A 19 -17.95 3.42 32.03
CA SER A 19 -18.81 3.78 30.88
C SER A 19 -18.07 4.64 29.83
N VAL A 20 -16.89 4.21 29.40
CA VAL A 20 -15.99 4.94 28.48
C VAL A 20 -15.96 4.20 27.14
N LYS A 21 -16.04 4.96 26.05
CA LYS A 21 -15.90 4.42 24.70
C LYS A 21 -14.51 3.78 24.51
N LYS A 22 -14.47 2.58 23.93
CA LYS A 22 -13.24 1.94 23.51
C LYS A 22 -12.89 2.36 22.09
N ILE A 23 -11.64 2.75 21.87
CA ILE A 23 -11.11 3.09 20.57
C ILE A 23 -9.90 2.19 20.30
N PHE A 24 -9.97 1.40 19.24
CA PHE A 24 -8.85 0.61 18.75
C PHE A 24 -8.31 1.23 17.47
N ILE A 25 -7.03 1.55 17.45
CA ILE A 25 -6.32 1.98 16.23
C ILE A 25 -5.41 0.84 15.83
N VAL A 26 -5.72 0.21 14.70
CA VAL A 26 -5.00 -0.95 14.17
C VAL A 26 -4.25 -0.49 12.93
N SER A 27 -2.93 -0.37 13.03
CA SER A 27 -2.07 -0.08 11.88
C SER A 27 -1.42 -1.37 11.38
N ALA A 28 -1.54 -1.65 10.09
CA ALA A 28 -0.98 -2.85 9.49
C ALA A 28 -0.52 -2.58 8.05
N ASN A 29 0.75 -2.87 7.77
CA ASN A 29 1.27 -2.80 6.40
C ASN A 29 0.76 -3.94 5.52
N ASN A 30 0.51 -5.10 6.13
CA ASN A 30 -0.06 -6.26 5.46
C ASN A 30 -0.89 -7.09 6.46
N LEU A 31 -2.11 -7.42 6.08
CA LEU A 31 -2.98 -8.34 6.79
C LEU A 31 -3.12 -9.63 5.97
N THR A 32 -2.62 -10.72 6.51
CA THR A 32 -2.78 -12.05 5.87
C THR A 32 -4.27 -12.39 5.75
N LEU A 33 -4.61 -13.23 4.79
CA LEU A 33 -6.00 -13.66 4.57
C LEU A 33 -6.62 -14.27 5.84
N ASP A 34 -5.84 -15.09 6.54
CA ASP A 34 -6.28 -15.72 7.78
C ASP A 34 -6.53 -14.69 8.89
N ALA A 35 -5.64 -13.69 9.03
CA ALA A 35 -5.83 -12.61 10.00
C ALA A 35 -7.10 -11.80 9.69
N GLN A 36 -7.35 -11.49 8.42
CA GLN A 36 -8.57 -10.81 7.99
C GLN A 36 -9.82 -11.62 8.33
N ASN A 37 -9.82 -12.93 8.08
CA ASN A 37 -10.94 -13.81 8.40
C ASN A 37 -11.21 -13.90 9.91
N VAL A 38 -10.17 -13.95 10.74
CA VAL A 38 -10.31 -13.93 12.21
C VAL A 38 -10.98 -12.64 12.70
N LEU A 39 -10.67 -11.51 12.08
CA LEU A 39 -11.18 -10.19 12.47
C LEU A 39 -12.58 -9.90 11.93
N LEU A 40 -13.04 -10.59 10.87
CA LEU A 40 -14.35 -10.34 10.25
C LEU A 40 -15.48 -10.33 11.28
N LYS A 41 -15.55 -11.37 12.12
CA LYS A 41 -16.63 -11.51 13.12
C LYS A 41 -16.61 -10.39 14.16
N MET A 42 -15.44 -9.93 14.55
CA MET A 42 -15.28 -8.82 15.50
C MET A 42 -15.76 -7.48 14.92
N PHE A 43 -15.53 -7.26 13.62
CA PHE A 43 -15.97 -6.06 12.94
C PHE A 43 -17.45 -6.11 12.50
N GLU A 44 -18.04 -7.31 12.39
CA GLU A 44 -19.48 -7.50 12.13
C GLU A 44 -20.34 -7.11 13.34
N ASP A 45 -19.93 -7.54 14.51
CA ASP A 45 -20.68 -7.35 15.76
C ASP A 45 -19.74 -6.81 16.85
N PRO A 46 -19.34 -5.53 16.74
CA PRO A 46 -18.47 -4.92 17.72
C PRO A 46 -19.17 -4.78 19.07
N ALA A 47 -18.39 -4.94 20.15
CA ALA A 47 -18.91 -4.69 21.49
C ALA A 47 -19.44 -3.24 21.59
N GLN A 48 -20.45 -3.05 22.43
CA GLN A 48 -21.08 -1.73 22.64
C GLN A 48 -20.02 -0.67 22.97
N ASP A 49 -20.19 0.54 22.43
CA ASP A 49 -19.27 1.68 22.61
C ASP A 49 -17.82 1.44 22.15
N THR A 50 -17.63 0.50 21.21
CA THR A 50 -16.32 0.18 20.63
C THR A 50 -16.19 0.69 19.21
N HIS A 51 -15.11 1.43 18.94
CA HIS A 51 -14.78 1.96 17.62
C HIS A 51 -13.45 1.41 17.14
N PHE A 52 -13.38 1.00 15.87
CA PHE A 52 -12.16 0.50 15.24
C PHE A 52 -11.73 1.43 14.12
N PHE A 53 -10.47 1.83 14.14
CA PHE A 53 -9.80 2.51 13.03
C PHE A 53 -8.76 1.55 12.46
N LEU A 54 -8.95 1.12 11.21
CA LEU A 54 -8.01 0.28 10.49
C LEU A 54 -7.21 1.15 9.52
N VAL A 55 -5.91 1.27 9.77
CA VAL A 55 -4.99 2.05 8.94
C VAL A 55 -4.18 1.07 8.10
N VAL A 56 -4.34 1.14 6.78
CA VAL A 56 -3.66 0.27 5.82
C VAL A 56 -3.15 1.09 4.64
N PRO A 57 -2.02 0.71 4.04
CA PRO A 57 -1.47 1.43 2.88
C PRO A 57 -2.28 1.23 1.59
N ASP A 58 -2.94 0.08 1.44
CA ASP A 58 -3.73 -0.24 0.25
C ASP A 58 -5.01 -1.00 0.64
N VAL A 59 -6.15 -0.36 0.45
CA VAL A 59 -7.46 -0.97 0.72
C VAL A 59 -7.75 -2.19 -0.15
N ASN A 60 -7.15 -2.26 -1.35
CA ASN A 60 -7.36 -3.39 -2.26
C ASN A 60 -6.61 -4.67 -1.82
N SER A 61 -5.74 -4.58 -0.82
CA SER A 61 -5.13 -5.74 -0.17
C SER A 61 -6.08 -6.43 0.82
N LEU A 62 -7.21 -5.79 1.14
CA LEU A 62 -8.20 -6.29 2.06
C LEU A 62 -9.31 -7.06 1.32
N LEU A 63 -9.91 -8.03 2.02
CA LEU A 63 -11.11 -8.71 1.56
C LEU A 63 -12.26 -7.70 1.38
N LYS A 64 -13.00 -7.81 0.29
CA LYS A 64 -14.18 -6.98 0.04
C LYS A 64 -15.20 -7.07 1.17
N THR A 65 -15.34 -8.26 1.77
CA THR A 65 -16.19 -8.51 2.95
C THR A 65 -15.73 -7.76 4.19
N LEU A 66 -14.43 -7.51 4.34
CA LEU A 66 -13.88 -6.70 5.42
C LEU A 66 -14.11 -5.20 5.14
N VAL A 67 -13.79 -4.76 3.93
CA VAL A 67 -13.95 -3.35 3.51
C VAL A 67 -15.38 -2.88 3.64
N SER A 68 -16.37 -3.74 3.32
CA SER A 68 -17.81 -3.40 3.40
C SER A 68 -18.31 -3.06 4.83
N ARG A 69 -17.52 -3.34 5.87
CA ARG A 69 -17.86 -3.05 7.27
C ARG A 69 -17.27 -1.75 7.81
N PHE A 70 -16.51 -1.05 6.97
CA PHE A 70 -15.85 0.19 7.34
C PHE A 70 -16.32 1.37 6.51
N TYR A 71 -16.36 2.54 7.13
CA TYR A 71 -16.37 3.79 6.40
C TYR A 71 -14.95 4.07 5.91
N PHE A 72 -14.80 4.20 4.60
CA PHE A 72 -13.51 4.46 3.99
C PHE A 72 -13.15 5.95 4.05
N ILE A 73 -12.03 6.26 4.69
CA ILE A 73 -11.44 7.60 4.71
C ILE A 73 -10.11 7.52 3.99
N SER A 74 -10.03 8.11 2.80
CA SER A 74 -8.75 8.26 2.12
C SER A 74 -8.00 9.43 2.73
N ALA A 75 -6.85 9.14 3.38
CA ALA A 75 -5.90 10.20 3.67
C ALA A 75 -5.37 10.72 2.30
N ARG A 76 -5.52 12.01 2.03
CA ARG A 76 -4.94 12.62 0.84
C ARG A 76 -3.43 12.47 0.93
N GLN A 77 -2.90 11.52 0.18
CA GLN A 77 -1.47 11.44 -0.09
C GLN A 77 -1.08 12.68 -0.91
N ASP A 78 0.18 13.00 -0.88
CA ASP A 78 0.75 14.11 -1.66
C ASP A 78 0.77 13.73 -3.16
N LEU A 79 -0.44 13.67 -3.74
CA LEU A 79 -0.67 13.25 -5.14
C LEU A 79 0.13 14.12 -6.10
N ALA A 80 0.33 15.39 -5.75
CA ALA A 80 1.12 16.32 -6.56
C ALA A 80 2.58 15.86 -6.67
N LYS A 81 3.19 15.42 -5.58
CA LYS A 81 4.57 14.93 -5.58
C LYS A 81 4.70 13.59 -6.32
N ASP A 82 3.73 12.70 -6.15
CA ASP A 82 3.72 11.42 -6.87
C ASP A 82 3.54 11.63 -8.38
N GLU A 83 2.69 12.58 -8.80
CA GLU A 83 2.50 12.96 -10.20
C GLU A 83 3.78 13.59 -10.77
N GLU A 84 4.45 14.48 -10.04
CA GLU A 84 5.73 15.10 -10.43
C GLU A 84 6.82 14.04 -10.62
N ASN A 85 6.97 13.13 -9.68
CA ASN A 85 7.90 12.01 -9.76
C ASN A 85 7.64 11.13 -11.00
N ALA A 86 6.38 10.82 -11.28
CA ALA A 86 6.02 10.04 -12.46
C ALA A 86 6.30 10.77 -13.76
N GLU A 87 6.05 12.08 -13.79
CA GLU A 87 6.36 12.94 -14.93
C GLU A 87 7.85 13.00 -15.23
N MET A 88 8.67 13.20 -14.18
CA MET A 88 10.13 13.15 -14.30
C MET A 88 10.61 11.78 -14.78
N PHE A 89 10.09 10.69 -14.18
CA PHE A 89 10.45 9.32 -14.55
C PHE A 89 10.18 9.01 -16.01
N ILE A 90 9.03 9.43 -16.55
CA ILE A 90 8.67 9.23 -17.97
C ILE A 90 9.68 9.90 -18.89
N ARG A 91 10.17 11.10 -18.53
CA ARG A 91 11.12 11.89 -19.35
C ARG A 91 12.57 11.40 -19.26
N MET A 92 12.90 10.57 -18.27
CA MET A 92 14.23 10.04 -18.08
C MET A 92 14.56 8.95 -19.10
N ASN A 93 15.84 8.82 -19.46
CA ASN A 93 16.36 7.63 -20.14
C ASN A 93 16.41 6.45 -19.17
N ILE A 94 16.58 5.23 -19.70
CA ILE A 94 16.55 3.98 -18.90
C ILE A 94 17.57 4.02 -17.74
N ALA A 95 18.80 4.48 -17.98
CA ALA A 95 19.82 4.52 -16.93
C ALA A 95 19.40 5.41 -15.75
N LYS A 96 18.90 6.62 -16.04
CA LYS A 96 18.41 7.54 -15.01
C LYS A 96 17.16 7.01 -14.29
N ARG A 97 16.28 6.27 -14.98
CA ARG A 97 15.13 5.62 -14.35
C ARG A 97 15.58 4.58 -13.31
N ILE A 98 16.60 3.79 -13.64
CA ILE A 98 17.16 2.79 -12.72
C ILE A 98 17.78 3.46 -11.48
N ASP A 99 18.53 4.54 -11.68
CA ASP A 99 19.14 5.27 -10.56
C ASP A 99 18.08 5.95 -9.69
N PHE A 100 17.07 6.57 -10.29
CA PHE A 100 15.92 7.12 -9.57
C PHE A 100 15.19 6.08 -8.72
N LEU A 101 14.99 4.85 -9.26
CA LEU A 101 14.37 3.77 -8.51
C LEU A 101 15.23 3.30 -7.34
N LYS A 102 16.55 3.28 -7.48
CA LYS A 102 17.46 2.95 -6.37
C LYS A 102 17.30 3.93 -5.21
N GLU A 103 17.26 5.23 -5.50
CA GLU A 103 17.08 6.28 -4.48
C GLU A 103 15.69 6.22 -3.86
N LEU A 104 14.63 6.15 -4.68
CA LEU A 104 13.23 6.15 -4.22
C LEU A 104 12.92 4.95 -3.32
N LEU A 105 13.44 3.77 -3.67
CA LEU A 105 13.12 2.50 -3.02
C LEU A 105 14.13 2.10 -1.94
N GLN A 106 15.09 2.96 -1.60
CA GLN A 106 15.91 2.74 -0.41
C GLN A 106 15.01 2.67 0.83
N GLU A 107 15.16 1.60 1.59
CA GLU A 107 14.56 1.46 2.91
C GLU A 107 15.33 2.39 3.84
N THR A 108 14.67 3.40 4.36
CA THR A 108 15.20 4.19 5.47
C THR A 108 14.90 3.39 6.73
N GLU A 109 15.95 2.84 7.33
CA GLU A 109 15.89 2.33 8.69
C GLU A 109 15.80 3.54 9.62
N GLU A 110 14.60 3.90 10.05
CA GLU A 110 14.40 4.85 11.13
C GLU A 110 14.27 4.04 12.42
N THR A 111 15.26 4.18 13.29
CA THR A 111 15.16 3.72 14.67
C THR A 111 14.68 4.87 15.55
N ASP A 112 13.79 4.59 16.50
CA ASP A 112 13.43 5.57 17.53
C ASP A 112 14.62 5.82 18.49
N GLU A 113 14.50 6.85 19.32
CA GLU A 113 15.52 7.18 20.33
C GLU A 113 15.75 6.03 21.34
N GLY A 114 14.92 5.00 21.34
CA GLY A 114 15.01 3.79 22.18
C GLY A 114 15.60 2.58 21.48
N GLY A 115 16.00 2.68 20.20
CA GLY A 115 16.58 1.58 19.41
C GLY A 115 15.56 0.54 18.93
N ASN A 116 14.26 0.82 18.99
CA ASN A 116 13.23 -0.04 18.42
C ASN A 116 13.03 0.29 16.94
N GLU A 117 12.85 -0.74 16.10
CA GLU A 117 12.48 -0.56 14.70
C GLU A 117 11.14 0.15 14.62
N ILE A 118 11.15 1.43 14.18
CA ILE A 118 9.92 2.11 13.81
C ILE A 118 9.44 1.46 12.51
N VAL A 119 8.23 0.95 12.52
CA VAL A 119 7.56 0.50 11.30
C VAL A 119 7.35 1.73 10.41
N VAL A 120 8.31 1.98 9.52
CA VAL A 120 8.22 3.07 8.56
C VAL A 120 6.98 2.82 7.69
N LEU A 121 5.98 3.69 7.81
CA LEU A 121 4.75 3.66 7.02
C LEU A 121 5.01 3.72 5.50
N ASP A 122 6.22 4.06 5.10
CA ASP A 122 6.64 4.28 3.73
C ASP A 122 7.57 3.17 3.23
N SER A 123 7.11 1.91 3.33
CA SER A 123 7.87 0.77 2.82
C SER A 123 8.19 0.94 1.34
N ALA A 124 9.33 0.39 0.88
CA ALA A 124 9.74 0.40 -0.53
C ALA A 124 8.61 -0.08 -1.47
N ARG A 125 7.77 -1.00 -1.00
CA ARG A 125 6.59 -1.49 -1.74
C ARG A 125 5.50 -0.44 -1.88
N LEU A 126 5.26 0.36 -0.84
CA LEU A 126 4.27 1.42 -0.89
C LEU A 126 4.73 2.54 -1.82
N LYS A 127 6.02 2.95 -1.72
CA LYS A 127 6.63 3.91 -2.66
C LYS A 127 6.53 3.41 -4.11
N ALA A 128 6.80 2.12 -4.35
CA ALA A 128 6.65 1.50 -5.66
C ALA A 128 5.21 1.53 -6.19
N LEU A 129 4.22 1.21 -5.35
CA LEU A 129 2.81 1.25 -5.73
C LEU A 129 2.32 2.66 -6.03
N ARG A 130 2.76 3.67 -5.26
CA ARG A 130 2.45 5.08 -5.53
C ARG A 130 2.99 5.52 -6.87
N LEU A 131 4.27 5.28 -7.12
CA LEU A 131 4.89 5.59 -8.41
C LEU A 131 4.19 4.87 -9.56
N LEU A 132 3.88 3.57 -9.42
CA LEU A 132 3.19 2.79 -10.44
C LEU A 132 1.80 3.36 -10.76
N ASN A 133 1.04 3.77 -9.75
CA ASN A 133 -0.28 4.39 -9.92
C ASN A 133 -0.18 5.74 -10.63
N ALA A 134 0.79 6.57 -10.25
CA ALA A 134 1.01 7.87 -10.87
C ALA A 134 1.50 7.74 -12.33
N LEU A 135 2.35 6.75 -12.63
CA LEU A 135 2.78 6.42 -13.99
C LEU A 135 1.59 6.00 -14.86
N GLU A 136 0.75 5.09 -14.34
CA GLU A 136 -0.45 4.64 -15.06
C GLU A 136 -1.37 5.81 -15.40
N PHE A 137 -1.63 6.69 -14.42
CA PHE A 137 -2.46 7.86 -14.61
C PHE A 137 -1.88 8.82 -15.67
N ASN A 138 -0.60 9.17 -15.57
CA ASN A 138 0.04 10.09 -16.51
C ASN A 138 0.14 9.52 -17.92
N LEU A 139 0.45 8.23 -18.04
CA LEU A 139 0.53 7.56 -19.34
C LEU A 139 -0.84 7.37 -19.97
N SER A 140 -1.88 7.11 -19.18
CA SER A 140 -3.26 7.01 -19.69
C SER A 140 -3.75 8.33 -20.30
N LYS A 141 -3.38 9.46 -19.70
CA LYS A 141 -3.71 10.79 -20.24
C LYS A 141 -3.00 11.11 -21.56
N ARG A 142 -1.77 10.63 -21.76
CA ARG A 142 -0.94 10.89 -22.93
C ARG A 142 -1.22 9.96 -24.11
N SER A 143 -1.91 8.87 -23.85
CA SER A 143 -2.05 7.75 -24.77
C SER A 143 -3.04 8.05 -25.88
N ILE A 144 -2.52 8.49 -27.03
CA ILE A 144 -3.27 8.69 -28.27
C ILE A 144 -3.35 7.38 -29.07
N ASP A 145 -2.36 6.50 -28.96
CA ASP A 145 -2.27 5.25 -29.73
C ASP A 145 -2.52 4.02 -28.83
N LYS A 146 -3.78 3.55 -28.87
CA LYS A 146 -4.28 2.47 -27.98
C LYS A 146 -3.53 1.14 -28.13
N GLN A 147 -2.94 0.86 -29.28
CA GLN A 147 -2.39 -0.46 -29.60
C GLN A 147 -0.94 -0.64 -29.09
N LYS A 148 -0.11 0.41 -29.15
CA LYS A 148 1.27 0.39 -28.64
C LYS A 148 1.33 0.40 -27.10
N ASN A 149 0.28 0.88 -26.46
CA ASN A 149 0.22 1.08 -25.01
C ASN A 149 -0.21 -0.17 -24.24
N LEU A 150 -0.78 -1.17 -24.91
CA LEU A 150 -1.30 -2.36 -24.24
C LEU A 150 -0.19 -3.15 -23.51
N ASN A 151 1.01 -3.22 -24.09
CA ASN A 151 2.11 -4.02 -23.55
C ASN A 151 2.64 -3.49 -22.21
N PHE A 152 2.80 -2.18 -22.06
CA PHE A 152 3.30 -1.62 -20.79
C PHE A 152 2.23 -1.63 -19.70
N PHE A 153 0.94 -1.43 -20.02
CA PHE A 153 -0.14 -1.60 -19.06
C PHE A 153 -0.29 -3.04 -18.58
N GLN A 154 -0.11 -4.02 -19.46
CA GLN A 154 -0.07 -5.43 -19.02
C GLN A 154 1.06 -5.69 -18.03
N GLN A 155 2.24 -5.09 -18.25
CA GLN A 155 3.35 -5.19 -17.30
C GLN A 155 3.00 -4.50 -15.98
N PHE A 156 2.35 -3.34 -15.99
CA PHE A 156 1.91 -2.64 -14.78
C PHE A 156 0.97 -3.51 -13.94
N PHE A 157 0.00 -4.19 -14.56
CA PHE A 157 -0.90 -5.11 -13.86
C PHE A 157 -0.14 -6.28 -13.22
N LYS A 158 0.83 -6.87 -13.93
CA LYS A 158 1.68 -7.94 -13.39
C LYS A 158 2.49 -7.43 -12.19
N VAL A 159 3.17 -6.30 -12.33
CA VAL A 159 3.98 -5.70 -11.28
C VAL A 159 3.14 -5.38 -10.06
N ARG A 160 1.96 -4.77 -10.23
CA ARG A 160 1.02 -4.49 -9.13
C ARG A 160 0.63 -5.75 -8.38
N LYS A 161 0.32 -6.84 -9.10
CA LYS A 161 0.00 -8.14 -8.49
C LYS A 161 1.16 -8.65 -7.63
N TYR A 162 2.38 -8.64 -8.16
CA TYR A 162 3.56 -9.15 -7.45
C TYR A 162 4.03 -8.24 -6.31
N LEU A 163 3.87 -6.92 -6.41
CA LEU A 163 4.15 -5.99 -5.31
C LEU A 163 3.29 -6.28 -4.06
N ARG A 164 2.10 -6.87 -4.24
CA ARG A 164 1.22 -7.28 -3.15
C ARG A 164 1.58 -8.64 -2.54
N MET A 165 2.44 -9.42 -3.21
CA MET A 165 2.85 -10.73 -2.74
C MET A 165 4.09 -10.62 -1.84
N PRO A 166 4.13 -11.33 -0.69
CA PRO A 166 5.33 -11.40 0.13
C PRO A 166 6.49 -12.04 -0.64
N GLY A 167 7.73 -11.64 -0.32
CA GLY A 167 8.94 -12.22 -0.90
C GLY A 167 9.38 -11.64 -2.25
N SER A 168 8.57 -10.84 -2.94
CA SER A 168 8.97 -10.20 -4.20
C SER A 168 9.83 -8.94 -3.95
N SER A 169 10.84 -8.71 -4.79
CA SER A 169 11.67 -7.51 -4.74
C SER A 169 10.97 -6.34 -5.44
N ALA A 170 10.59 -5.31 -4.68
CA ALA A 170 9.99 -4.10 -5.22
C ALA A 170 10.91 -3.44 -6.26
N LYS A 171 12.23 -3.43 -6.01
CA LYS A 171 13.22 -2.86 -6.92
C LYS A 171 13.21 -3.58 -8.28
N MET A 172 13.37 -4.91 -8.31
CA MET A 172 13.38 -5.67 -9.57
C MET A 172 12.07 -5.52 -10.35
N LEU A 173 10.95 -5.48 -9.65
CA LEU A 173 9.63 -5.28 -10.27
C LEU A 173 9.53 -3.90 -10.92
N MET A 174 9.97 -2.83 -10.24
CA MET A 174 9.93 -1.48 -10.80
C MET A 174 10.99 -1.26 -11.89
N GLU A 175 12.15 -1.90 -11.82
CA GLU A 175 13.13 -1.92 -12.91
C GLU A 175 12.52 -2.52 -14.19
N SER A 176 11.70 -3.57 -14.07
CA SER A 176 10.98 -4.11 -15.23
C SER A 176 9.97 -3.13 -15.83
N VAL A 177 9.36 -2.25 -15.01
CA VAL A 177 8.51 -1.15 -15.49
C VAL A 177 9.33 -0.10 -16.25
N ALA A 178 10.52 0.24 -15.71
CA ALA A 178 11.41 1.21 -16.35
C ALA A 178 11.81 0.81 -17.78
N LEU A 179 11.95 -0.49 -18.04
CA LEU A 179 12.37 -1.04 -19.33
C LEU A 179 11.24 -1.06 -20.38
N VAL A 180 9.97 -1.16 -19.97
CA VAL A 180 8.85 -1.26 -20.93
C VAL A 180 8.27 0.09 -21.34
N ILE A 181 8.51 1.15 -20.53
CA ILE A 181 8.07 2.51 -20.87
C ILE A 181 9.01 3.08 -21.95
N PRO A 182 8.51 3.47 -23.14
CA PRO A 182 9.33 4.09 -24.18
C PRO A 182 10.06 5.34 -23.68
N GLU A 183 11.25 5.63 -24.23
CA GLU A 183 12.01 6.86 -23.88
C GLU A 183 11.44 8.12 -24.54
N LYS A 184 10.65 7.95 -25.60
CA LYS A 184 9.97 9.06 -26.31
C LYS A 184 8.48 8.76 -26.38
N ILE A 185 7.72 9.45 -25.57
CA ILE A 185 6.25 9.45 -25.57
C ILE A 185 5.76 10.86 -25.83
#